data_5d21af021dd4d0ee4181f62c13df919b
#
_entry.id   5d21af021dd4d0ee4181f62c13df919b
#
_cell.length_a   1.000
_cell.length_b   1.000
_cell.length_c   1.000
_cell.angle_alpha   90.00
_cell.angle_beta   90.00
_cell.angle_gamma   90.00
#
_symmetry.space_group_name_H-M   'P 1'
#
loop_
_entity.id
_entity.type
_entity.pdbx_description
1 polymer ?
#
loop_
_entity_poly.entity_id
_entity_poly.type
_entity_poly.pdbx_seq_one_letter_code
_entity_poly.pdbx_strand_id
1 'polypeptide(L)'
;LAPSADGPWHGRQRPMDIRYINPPDLPEGTPITEPQLMWLRINERLDQDRRVHEAALAYLADATLIDHVLLPHGFRWQDARLDGASLDHSMWFHREPVADEWLLYEQRVENTSGARGLGSGRFFNRSGDLVATCVQEGLMRWDNEHP
;
A
#
# COMPACT_ATOMS: atom_id res chain seq x y z
N LEU A 1 2.03 11.20 -15.19
CA LEU A 1 1.56 9.84 -14.91
C LEU A 1 0.03 9.85 -14.88
N ALA A 2 -0.61 8.98 -15.65
CA ALA A 2 -2.06 8.83 -15.64
C ALA A 2 -2.52 8.32 -14.26
N PRO A 3 -3.73 8.68 -13.76
CA PRO A 3 -4.31 8.02 -12.61
C PRO A 3 -4.42 6.53 -12.93
N SER A 4 -4.00 5.66 -12.00
CA SER A 4 -4.23 4.23 -12.16
C SER A 4 -5.74 3.97 -12.20
N ALA A 5 -6.16 3.00 -13.01
CA ALA A 5 -7.51 2.50 -12.96
C ALA A 5 -7.80 2.03 -11.52
N ASP A 6 -8.88 2.53 -10.94
CA ASP A 6 -9.25 2.29 -9.56
C ASP A 6 -9.48 0.80 -9.31
N GLY A 7 -8.60 0.11 -8.62
CA GLY A 7 -8.80 -1.24 -8.12
C GLY A 7 -10.14 -1.41 -7.36
N PRO A 8 -10.20 -2.14 -6.24
CA PRO A 8 -11.44 -2.47 -5.52
C PRO A 8 -12.30 -1.26 -5.07
N TRP A 9 -11.79 -0.08 -5.29
CA TRP A 9 -12.42 1.20 -4.95
C TRP A 9 -13.16 1.88 -6.10
N HIS A 10 -13.39 1.18 -7.18
CA HIS A 10 -14.09 1.72 -8.36
C HIS A 10 -15.38 2.46 -7.95
N GLY A 11 -15.47 3.74 -8.30
CA GLY A 11 -16.63 4.58 -8.02
C GLY A 11 -16.75 5.15 -6.59
N ARG A 12 -15.76 4.94 -5.69
CA ARG A 12 -15.72 5.60 -4.38
C ARG A 12 -14.73 6.77 -4.40
N GLN A 13 -15.18 7.93 -3.93
CA GLN A 13 -14.29 9.07 -3.72
C GLN A 13 -13.32 8.73 -2.58
N ARG A 14 -12.02 8.74 -2.87
CA ARG A 14 -10.97 8.50 -1.88
C ARG A 14 -10.42 9.83 -1.39
N PRO A 15 -10.05 9.94 -0.12
CA PRO A 15 -9.37 11.13 0.39
C PRO A 15 -7.89 11.18 -0.01
N MET A 16 -7.47 10.39 -1.01
CA MET A 16 -6.07 10.28 -1.42
C MET A 16 -5.92 10.23 -2.94
N ASP A 17 -4.80 10.76 -3.43
CA ASP A 17 -4.30 10.57 -4.78
C ASP A 17 -3.18 9.52 -4.77
N ILE A 18 -3.22 8.56 -5.70
CA ILE A 18 -2.15 7.58 -5.93
C ILE A 18 -1.71 7.63 -7.40
N ARG A 19 -0.40 7.61 -7.63
CA ARG A 19 0.21 7.54 -8.96
C ARG A 19 1.32 6.51 -8.97
N TYR A 20 1.06 5.35 -9.51
CA TYR A 20 2.07 4.30 -9.64
C TYR A 20 3.20 4.71 -10.60
N ILE A 21 4.43 4.38 -10.23
CA ILE A 21 5.61 4.45 -11.10
C ILE A 21 5.68 3.16 -11.92
N ASN A 22 5.47 2.02 -11.27
CA ASN A 22 5.39 0.69 -11.86
C ASN A 22 4.05 0.04 -11.46
N PRO A 23 2.95 0.34 -12.17
CA PRO A 23 1.63 -0.16 -11.81
C PRO A 23 1.58 -1.69 -11.89
N PRO A 24 0.81 -2.35 -11.00
CA PRO A 24 0.65 -3.80 -11.02
C PRO A 24 -0.35 -4.27 -12.12
N ASP A 25 -0.28 -3.65 -13.28
CA ASP A 25 -1.19 -3.79 -14.44
C ASP A 25 -0.82 -4.98 -15.34
N LEU A 26 -0.32 -6.06 -14.76
CA LEU A 26 -0.04 -7.30 -15.48
C LEU A 26 -1.25 -8.25 -15.38
N PRO A 27 -1.43 -9.13 -16.40
CA PRO A 27 -2.47 -10.14 -16.37
C PRO A 27 -2.45 -10.96 -15.07
N GLU A 28 -3.62 -11.32 -14.57
CA GLU A 28 -3.74 -12.24 -13.43
C GLU A 28 -2.95 -13.52 -13.71
N GLY A 29 -2.32 -14.07 -12.67
CA GLY A 29 -1.39 -15.19 -12.78
C GLY A 29 0.05 -14.79 -13.11
N THR A 30 0.31 -13.52 -13.46
CA THR A 30 1.67 -13.04 -13.70
C THR A 30 2.31 -12.58 -12.38
N PRO A 31 3.39 -13.22 -11.88
CA PRO A 31 4.11 -12.76 -10.69
C PRO A 31 4.78 -11.40 -10.91
N ILE A 32 4.74 -10.55 -9.87
CA ILE A 32 5.47 -9.28 -9.81
C ILE A 32 6.31 -9.30 -8.55
N THR A 33 7.62 -9.33 -8.68
CA THR A 33 8.59 -9.49 -7.58
C THR A 33 9.34 -8.21 -7.26
N GLU A 34 9.31 -7.22 -8.15
CA GLU A 34 9.93 -5.93 -7.90
C GLU A 34 9.17 -5.15 -6.84
N PRO A 35 9.86 -4.28 -6.08
CA PRO A 35 9.21 -3.34 -5.18
C PRO A 35 8.18 -2.49 -5.92
N GLN A 36 7.03 -2.28 -5.32
CA GLN A 36 6.05 -1.33 -5.84
C GLN A 36 6.44 0.09 -5.44
N LEU A 37 6.45 0.96 -6.43
CA LEU A 37 6.77 2.39 -6.26
C LEU A 37 5.57 3.24 -6.68
N MET A 38 5.14 4.12 -5.79
CA MET A 38 4.04 5.02 -6.08
C MET A 38 4.23 6.36 -5.38
N TRP A 39 3.76 7.42 -6.02
CA TRP A 39 3.51 8.69 -5.36
C TRP A 39 2.11 8.70 -4.79
N LEU A 40 1.97 9.15 -3.54
CA LEU A 40 0.67 9.29 -2.91
C LEU A 40 0.61 10.50 -2.00
N ARG A 41 -0.61 10.95 -1.70
CA ARG A 41 -0.90 12.05 -0.77
C ARG A 41 -2.37 12.02 -0.37
N ILE A 42 -2.71 12.69 0.72
CA ILE A 42 -4.10 13.14 0.96
C ILE A 42 -4.42 14.24 -0.06
N ASN A 43 -5.59 14.17 -0.67
CA ASN A 43 -5.98 15.07 -1.77
C ASN A 43 -6.61 16.39 -1.29
N GLU A 44 -6.79 16.57 0.02
CA GLU A 44 -7.27 17.78 0.66
C GLU A 44 -6.19 18.37 1.56
N ARG A 45 -6.29 19.68 1.81
CA ARG A 45 -5.39 20.37 2.74
C ARG A 45 -5.68 19.90 4.17
N LEU A 46 -4.65 19.50 4.90
CA LEU A 46 -4.74 19.08 6.30
C LEU A 46 -4.44 20.27 7.24
N ASP A 47 -4.91 20.14 8.48
CA ASP A 47 -4.51 21.02 9.56
C ASP A 47 -2.99 20.92 9.80
N GLN A 48 -2.36 22.01 10.27
CA GLN A 48 -0.91 22.06 10.55
C GLN A 48 -0.49 21.24 11.77
N ASP A 49 -1.42 20.61 12.49
CA ASP A 49 -1.09 19.73 13.62
C ASP A 49 -0.37 18.47 13.10
N ARG A 50 0.86 18.28 13.55
CA ARG A 50 1.70 17.12 13.26
C ARG A 50 0.95 15.79 13.43
N ARG A 51 0.11 15.65 14.46
CA ARG A 51 -0.64 14.43 14.76
C ARG A 51 -1.66 14.08 13.64
N VAL A 52 -2.22 15.10 13.00
CA VAL A 52 -3.11 14.92 11.86
C VAL A 52 -2.36 14.32 10.68
N HIS A 53 -1.17 14.83 10.38
CA HIS A 53 -0.32 14.30 9.32
C HIS A 53 0.22 12.90 9.63
N GLU A 54 0.59 12.60 10.87
CA GLU A 54 1.00 11.26 11.29
C GLU A 54 -0.15 10.24 11.15
N ALA A 55 -1.36 10.60 11.58
CA ALA A 55 -2.55 9.76 11.42
C ALA A 55 -2.92 9.56 9.95
N ALA A 56 -2.85 10.61 9.14
CA ALA A 56 -3.09 10.55 7.71
C ALA A 56 -2.05 9.67 7.00
N LEU A 57 -0.78 9.75 7.38
CA LEU A 57 0.27 8.90 6.81
C LEU A 57 0.08 7.43 7.20
N ALA A 58 -0.37 7.14 8.43
CA ALA A 58 -0.72 5.78 8.84
C ALA A 58 -1.88 5.21 7.99
N TYR A 59 -2.89 6.02 7.71
CA TYR A 59 -3.98 5.63 6.80
C TYR A 59 -3.47 5.38 5.37
N LEU A 60 -2.60 6.23 4.83
CA LEU A 60 -1.99 6.04 3.52
C LEU A 60 -1.13 4.77 3.46
N ALA A 61 -0.42 4.44 4.53
CA ALA A 61 0.45 3.27 4.62
C ALA A 61 -0.34 1.96 4.50
N ASP A 62 -1.52 1.89 5.12
CA ASP A 62 -2.38 0.71 5.11
C ASP A 62 -3.09 0.47 3.77
N ALA A 63 -3.22 1.51 2.94
CA ALA A 63 -4.11 1.50 1.77
C ALA A 63 -3.77 0.43 0.71
N THR A 64 -2.51 -0.01 0.59
CA THR A 64 -2.06 -0.90 -0.49
C THR A 64 -0.98 -1.90 -0.07
N LEU A 65 -0.46 -1.84 1.17
CA LEU A 65 0.72 -2.63 1.56
C LEU A 65 0.43 -4.14 1.57
N ILE A 66 -0.73 -4.53 2.08
CA ILE A 66 -1.13 -5.95 2.11
C ILE A 66 -1.49 -6.47 0.72
N ASP A 67 -2.06 -5.64 -0.16
CA ASP A 67 -2.31 -6.02 -1.55
C ASP A 67 -1.01 -6.42 -2.26
N HIS A 68 0.09 -5.73 -1.93
CA HIS A 68 1.38 -5.95 -2.54
C HIS A 68 1.96 -7.34 -2.26
N VAL A 69 1.70 -7.93 -1.08
CA VAL A 69 2.25 -9.26 -0.72
C VAL A 69 1.66 -10.42 -1.55
N LEU A 70 0.55 -10.20 -2.27
CA LEU A 70 -0.04 -11.16 -3.19
C LEU A 70 0.67 -11.20 -4.55
N LEU A 71 1.31 -10.10 -4.95
CA LEU A 71 1.84 -9.90 -6.30
C LEU A 71 2.91 -10.93 -6.71
N PRO A 72 3.85 -11.37 -5.85
CA PRO A 72 4.82 -12.40 -6.21
C PRO A 72 4.21 -13.76 -6.55
N HIS A 73 2.97 -14.00 -6.11
CA HIS A 73 2.23 -15.22 -6.40
C HIS A 73 1.32 -15.10 -7.63
N GLY A 74 1.31 -13.94 -8.28
CA GLY A 74 0.43 -13.67 -9.41
C GLY A 74 -1.03 -13.38 -9.02
N PHE A 75 -1.32 -13.25 -7.73
CA PHE A 75 -2.67 -12.99 -7.23
C PHE A 75 -2.95 -11.50 -7.07
N ARG A 76 -4.23 -11.17 -6.98
CA ARG A 76 -4.71 -9.80 -6.78
C ARG A 76 -5.70 -9.79 -5.62
N TRP A 77 -5.79 -8.66 -4.92
CA TRP A 77 -6.69 -8.51 -3.78
C TRP A 77 -8.18 -8.72 -4.12
N GLN A 78 -8.53 -8.50 -5.38
CA GLN A 78 -9.90 -8.66 -5.87
C GLN A 78 -10.29 -10.11 -6.15
N ASP A 79 -9.37 -11.07 -6.04
CA ASP A 79 -9.70 -12.47 -6.24
C ASP A 79 -10.74 -12.93 -5.21
N ALA A 80 -11.88 -13.40 -5.69
CA ALA A 80 -13.00 -13.81 -4.83
C ALA A 80 -12.68 -15.00 -3.91
N ARG A 81 -11.61 -15.73 -4.20
CA ARG A 81 -11.15 -16.87 -3.39
C ARG A 81 -10.28 -16.42 -2.20
N LEU A 82 -9.87 -15.15 -2.17
CA LEU A 82 -9.03 -14.63 -1.10
C LEU A 82 -9.89 -14.25 0.11
N ASP A 83 -9.63 -14.87 1.25
CA ASP A 83 -10.04 -14.38 2.58
C ASP A 83 -8.84 -13.70 3.23
N GLY A 84 -8.77 -12.39 3.08
CA GLY A 84 -7.65 -11.55 3.51
C GLY A 84 -8.04 -10.53 4.56
N ALA A 85 -7.15 -10.33 5.54
CA ALA A 85 -7.31 -9.31 6.58
C ALA A 85 -5.96 -8.85 7.11
N SER A 86 -5.84 -7.56 7.44
CA SER A 86 -4.70 -7.05 8.19
C SER A 86 -4.69 -7.63 9.60
N LEU A 87 -3.53 -8.06 10.09
CA LEU A 87 -3.34 -8.61 11.44
C LEU A 87 -2.69 -7.59 12.37
N ASP A 88 -1.76 -6.82 11.86
CA ASP A 88 -1.09 -5.73 12.57
C ASP A 88 -0.68 -4.61 11.59
N HIS A 89 -0.23 -3.51 12.13
CA HIS A 89 0.38 -2.40 11.38
C HIS A 89 1.29 -1.62 12.33
N SER A 90 2.58 -1.64 12.06
CA SER A 90 3.59 -0.92 12.84
C SER A 90 4.21 0.19 12.03
N MET A 91 4.46 1.36 12.66
CA MET A 91 5.00 2.52 11.99
C MET A 91 6.05 3.25 12.83
N TRP A 92 7.11 3.72 12.15
CA TRP A 92 8.18 4.56 12.73
C TRP A 92 8.26 5.86 11.94
N PHE A 93 8.04 6.98 12.62
CA PHE A 93 8.17 8.32 12.05
C PHE A 93 9.58 8.83 12.31
N HIS A 94 10.36 9.00 11.25
CA HIS A 94 11.76 9.46 11.31
C HIS A 94 11.85 10.98 11.20
N ARG A 95 10.88 11.60 10.53
CA ARG A 95 10.73 13.04 10.34
C ARG A 95 9.26 13.41 10.42
N GLU A 96 9.01 14.70 10.59
CA GLU A 96 7.65 15.24 10.55
C GLU A 96 7.05 15.05 9.16
N PRO A 97 5.93 14.30 9.02
CA PRO A 97 5.32 14.07 7.72
C PRO A 97 4.48 15.27 7.27
N VAL A 98 4.38 15.45 5.95
CA VAL A 98 3.44 16.38 5.31
C VAL A 98 2.58 15.53 4.37
N ALA A 99 1.51 14.92 4.91
CA ALA A 99 0.77 13.87 4.22
C ALA A 99 -0.15 14.39 3.10
N ASP A 100 -0.40 15.70 3.02
CA ASP A 100 -1.10 16.39 1.92
C ASP A 100 -0.15 16.87 0.80
N GLU A 101 1.16 16.60 0.94
CA GLU A 101 2.15 16.71 -0.13
C GLU A 101 2.50 15.34 -0.71
N TRP A 102 3.03 15.33 -1.93
CA TRP A 102 3.44 14.08 -2.58
C TRP A 102 4.59 13.42 -1.85
N LEU A 103 4.37 12.18 -1.40
CA LEU A 103 5.35 11.29 -0.82
C LEU A 103 5.57 10.10 -1.75
N LEU A 104 6.82 9.71 -1.91
CA LEU A 104 7.15 8.45 -2.60
C LEU A 104 7.01 7.32 -1.59
N TYR A 105 6.19 6.33 -1.92
CA TYR A 105 6.00 5.12 -1.15
C TYR A 105 6.63 3.94 -1.89
N GLU A 106 7.61 3.31 -1.28
CA GLU A 106 8.24 2.07 -1.72
C GLU A 106 7.72 0.93 -0.86
N GLN A 107 7.16 -0.10 -1.49
CA GLN A 107 6.64 -1.30 -0.82
C GLN A 107 7.45 -2.53 -1.22
N ARG A 108 7.72 -3.41 -0.26
CA ARG A 108 8.45 -4.67 -0.45
C ARG A 108 7.71 -5.82 0.23
N VAL A 109 7.77 -6.99 -0.40
CA VAL A 109 7.36 -8.25 0.23
C VAL A 109 8.56 -8.81 0.98
N GLU A 110 8.41 -9.01 2.27
CA GLU A 110 9.45 -9.58 3.13
C GLU A 110 9.33 -11.10 3.21
N ASN A 111 8.10 -11.61 3.37
CA ASN A 111 7.83 -13.04 3.49
C ASN A 111 6.38 -13.37 3.21
N THR A 112 6.14 -14.58 2.71
CA THR A 112 4.81 -15.19 2.62
C THR A 112 4.90 -16.63 3.06
N SER A 113 4.21 -17.00 4.13
CA SER A 113 4.17 -18.37 4.66
C SER A 113 3.00 -18.58 5.62
N GLY A 114 2.51 -19.83 5.76
CA GLY A 114 1.48 -20.19 6.72
C GLY A 114 0.19 -19.37 6.58
N ALA A 115 -0.24 -19.12 5.35
CA ALA A 115 -1.39 -18.27 5.01
C ALA A 115 -1.26 -16.82 5.55
N ARG A 116 -0.05 -16.29 5.64
CA ARG A 116 0.24 -14.91 6.01
C ARG A 116 1.25 -14.30 5.07
N GLY A 117 1.19 -12.99 4.93
CA GLY A 117 2.17 -12.20 4.19
C GLY A 117 2.65 -11.01 5.02
N LEU A 118 3.95 -10.79 5.02
CA LEU A 118 4.62 -9.66 5.66
C LEU A 118 5.11 -8.71 4.58
N GLY A 119 4.64 -7.47 4.63
CA GLY A 119 5.10 -6.38 3.78
C GLY A 119 5.78 -5.28 4.59
N SER A 120 6.75 -4.62 3.98
CA SER A 120 7.37 -3.41 4.51
C SER A 120 7.21 -2.24 3.54
N GLY A 121 7.19 -1.03 4.09
CA GLY A 121 7.05 0.19 3.32
C GLY A 121 7.92 1.32 3.82
N ARG A 122 8.41 2.16 2.90
CA ARG A 122 9.22 3.33 3.19
C ARG A 122 8.65 4.55 2.49
N PHE A 123 8.50 5.63 3.23
CA PHE A 123 8.02 6.90 2.70
C PHE A 123 9.16 7.91 2.60
N PHE A 124 9.28 8.51 1.44
CA PHE A 124 10.28 9.56 1.17
C PHE A 124 9.58 10.85 0.77
N ASN A 125 10.09 11.98 1.23
CA ASN A 125 9.65 13.28 0.74
C ASN A 125 10.26 13.60 -0.64
N ARG A 126 9.91 14.74 -1.21
CA ARG A 126 10.44 15.18 -2.52
C ARG A 126 11.95 15.44 -2.55
N SER A 127 12.55 15.70 -1.38
CA SER A 127 14.00 15.87 -1.24
C SER A 127 14.75 14.53 -1.15
N GLY A 128 14.02 13.41 -1.07
CA GLY A 128 14.61 12.08 -0.93
C GLY A 128 14.89 11.66 0.52
N ASP A 129 14.44 12.45 1.50
CA ASP A 129 14.60 12.09 2.92
C ASP A 129 13.60 11.02 3.31
N LEU A 130 14.05 10.01 4.05
CA LEU A 130 13.18 9.00 4.66
C LEU A 130 12.34 9.64 5.77
N VAL A 131 11.02 9.66 5.56
CA VAL A 131 10.05 10.26 6.48
C VAL A 131 9.51 9.24 7.47
N ALA A 132 9.12 8.06 6.97
CA ALA A 132 8.58 6.99 7.80
C ALA A 132 8.90 5.61 7.21
N THR A 133 8.88 4.61 8.07
CA THR A 133 8.92 3.18 7.72
C THR A 133 7.69 2.51 8.33
N CYS A 134 7.10 1.57 7.63
CA CYS A 134 6.01 0.74 8.14
C CYS A 134 6.25 -0.74 7.84
N VAL A 135 5.63 -1.60 8.64
CA VAL A 135 5.59 -3.05 8.46
C VAL A 135 4.19 -3.52 8.80
N GLN A 136 3.67 -4.45 8.01
CA GLN A 136 2.32 -4.97 8.20
C GLN A 136 2.29 -6.47 7.87
N GLU A 137 1.71 -7.27 8.76
CA GLU A 137 1.36 -8.66 8.49
C GLU A 137 -0.12 -8.75 8.15
N GLY A 138 -0.45 -9.53 7.12
CA GLY A 138 -1.81 -9.83 6.71
C GLY A 138 -2.08 -11.32 6.67
N LEU A 139 -3.33 -11.71 7.01
CA LEU A 139 -3.86 -13.02 6.74
C LEU A 139 -4.20 -13.14 5.25
N MET A 140 -3.87 -14.28 4.65
CA MET A 140 -4.08 -14.58 3.24
C MET A 140 -4.53 -16.02 3.08
N ARG A 141 -5.76 -16.30 3.43
CA ARG A 141 -6.36 -17.60 3.23
C ARG A 141 -6.89 -17.72 1.83
N TRP A 142 -6.67 -18.87 1.25
CA TRP A 142 -7.12 -19.19 -0.09
C TRP A 142 -8.19 -20.26 -0.03
N ASP A 143 -9.39 -19.95 -0.48
CA ASP A 143 -10.46 -20.92 -0.61
C ASP A 143 -10.31 -21.65 -1.95
N ASN A 144 -9.91 -22.91 -1.88
CA ASN A 144 -9.76 -23.77 -3.05
C ASN A 144 -11.07 -24.53 -3.41
N GLU A 145 -12.13 -24.36 -2.63
CA GLU A 145 -13.40 -25.08 -2.82
C GLU A 145 -14.40 -24.29 -3.70
N HIS A 146 -14.12 -23.01 -3.97
CA HIS A 146 -14.92 -22.21 -4.89
C HIS A 146 -14.17 -22.03 -6.21
N PRO A 147 -14.67 -22.65 -7.31
CA PRO A 147 -14.08 -22.49 -8.64
C PRO A 147 -14.32 -21.10 -9.23
#